data_057dee4d2058f0a08a2df3ca53d82d5c
#
_entry.id   057dee4d2058f0a08a2df3ca53d82d5c
#
_cell.length_a   1.000
_cell.length_b   1.000
_cell.length_c   1.000
_cell.angle_alpha   90.00
_cell.angle_beta   90.00
_cell.angle_gamma   90.00
#
_symmetry.space_group_name_H-M   'P 1'
#
loop_
_entity.id
_entity.type
_entity.pdbx_description
1 polymer ?
#
loop_
_entity_poly.entity_id
_entity_poly.type
_entity_poly.pdbx_seq_one_letter_code
_entity_poly.pdbx_strand_id
1 'polypeptide(L)'
;MSETEKLPVQKDLPPSHAPASRASSGGRKRHTFRARLRLTQKKVLSWVRQRILIALVGALVAAYILFWVFTQFFVFCRDAYVKTDIVEVAPEVSGPILKLEVGDNDRVVANAVLFQIDPEPFQIALRTQQAALALAQADLEKVQRQVGLAESQLAAQEATLIDAQKTMDRIAELFRGGETSAMTMDNARKAYQVASADVQEARSARAVALQEIVVQGAVISQAQARVAEADFELRKTTVRAPVPGQVAPLKVRLGAYVSSGVVAVAIISSEGWRVVANLPERNLLGLKVGRKVWYSVSSDPWRFHQGTIRSISTGISRSSGSLQALPYVEPAVDWIRLPRRFPVEIDLGKLPEFQQLYQGADASVLILPDFK
;
A
#
# COMPACT_ATOMS: atom_id res chain seq x y z
N MET A 1 48.53 51.06 -1.81
CA MET A 1 48.34 52.52 -1.66
C MET A 1 47.70 52.63 -0.29
N SER A 2 48.53 52.83 0.67
CA SER A 2 49.00 54.10 1.29
C SER A 2 47.88 54.64 2.17
N GLU A 3 48.01 54.98 3.38
CA GLU A 3 49.11 55.44 4.23
C GLU A 3 48.45 55.85 5.52
N THR A 4 48.92 55.35 6.63
CA THR A 4 49.72 56.10 7.63
C THR A 4 48.92 57.15 8.41
N GLU A 5 49.02 57.13 9.67
CA GLU A 5 50.01 57.62 10.62
C GLU A 5 49.32 58.60 11.58
N LYS A 6 49.49 58.75 12.80
CA LYS A 6 50.58 58.82 13.76
C LYS A 6 50.05 59.26 15.12
N LEU A 7 50.58 58.75 16.13
CA LEU A 7 50.83 59.36 17.45
C LEU A 7 51.68 60.62 17.30
N PRO A 8 51.87 61.54 18.25
CA PRO A 8 52.35 61.25 19.63
C PRO A 8 52.15 62.38 20.72
N VAL A 9 52.55 62.02 21.93
CA VAL A 9 53.49 62.68 22.86
C VAL A 9 52.98 63.82 23.80
N GLN A 10 52.87 63.55 25.09
CA GLN A 10 53.81 63.77 26.22
C GLN A 10 54.04 65.21 26.76
N LYS A 11 54.17 65.27 28.10
CA LYS A 11 54.90 66.23 28.98
C LYS A 11 54.05 67.23 29.76
N ASP A 12 54.20 67.60 30.97
CA ASP A 12 55.30 67.46 31.97
C ASP A 12 54.76 67.84 33.38
N LEU A 13 55.41 67.35 34.38
CA LEU A 13 55.47 67.75 35.80
C LEU A 13 56.22 69.05 36.01
N PRO A 14 56.47 69.48 37.24
CA PRO A 14 55.76 69.94 38.44
C PRO A 14 56.14 71.41 38.79
N PRO A 15 56.29 72.00 40.04
CA PRO A 15 56.39 71.52 41.40
C PRO A 15 55.80 72.42 42.51
N SER A 16 55.86 71.84 43.78
CA SER A 16 56.39 72.48 45.02
C SER A 16 55.64 73.60 45.66
N HIS A 17 55.22 73.45 46.91
CA HIS A 17 55.82 74.04 48.16
C HIS A 17 54.89 73.87 49.37
N ALA A 18 55.44 73.29 50.45
CA ALA A 18 54.99 73.43 51.80
C ALA A 18 55.44 74.80 52.31
N PRO A 19 55.05 75.35 53.44
CA PRO A 19 55.23 74.69 54.73
C PRO A 19 54.20 75.01 55.92
N ALA A 20 54.27 74.15 56.89
CA ALA A 20 54.20 74.31 58.33
C ALA A 20 53.29 75.38 59.01
N SER A 21 52.56 74.99 60.00
CA SER A 21 52.87 75.02 61.42
C SER A 21 51.68 74.78 62.36
N ARG A 22 51.93 73.93 63.31
CA ARG A 22 51.67 73.95 64.76
C ARG A 22 50.25 74.08 65.38
N ALA A 23 50.05 73.07 66.19
CA ALA A 23 49.62 73.05 67.61
C ALA A 23 48.11 73.12 67.88
N SER A 24 47.58 72.27 68.60
CA SER A 24 47.63 71.83 69.97
C SER A 24 46.28 71.21 70.40
N SER A 25 46.41 70.11 71.12
CA SER A 25 45.65 69.66 72.27
C SER A 25 44.16 69.40 72.19
N GLY A 26 43.84 68.24 72.59
CA GLY A 26 42.77 68.07 73.55
C GLY A 26 41.57 67.23 73.11
N GLY A 27 41.60 66.02 73.55
CA GLY A 27 40.39 65.56 74.17
C GLY A 27 39.48 64.49 73.55
N ARG A 28 39.57 63.42 74.20
CA ARG A 28 38.47 62.47 74.44
C ARG A 28 38.17 61.34 73.49
N LYS A 29 38.67 60.19 73.84
CA LYS A 29 38.20 58.86 73.59
C LYS A 29 36.67 58.73 73.60
N ARG A 30 36.03 58.61 72.46
CA ARG A 30 34.66 58.10 72.31
C ARG A 30 34.30 57.59 70.94
N HIS A 31 35.21 57.07 70.12
CA HIS A 31 34.87 56.60 68.81
C HIS A 31 35.27 55.14 68.47
N THR A 32 35.64 54.32 69.46
CA THR A 32 36.11 52.94 69.15
C THR A 32 35.01 51.88 69.17
N PHE A 33 33.78 52.19 69.65
CA PHE A 33 32.74 51.19 69.76
C PHE A 33 31.87 51.03 68.47
N ARG A 34 31.71 52.11 67.70
CA ARG A 34 30.91 52.05 66.43
C ARG A 34 31.67 51.44 65.27
N ALA A 35 33.00 51.43 65.27
CA ALA A 35 33.82 50.84 64.22
C ALA A 35 33.87 49.30 64.30
N ARG A 36 33.84 48.73 65.53
CA ARG A 36 33.81 47.25 65.67
C ARG A 36 32.47 46.61 65.31
N LEU A 37 31.33 47.30 65.48
CA LEU A 37 30.00 46.81 65.13
C LEU A 37 29.83 46.78 63.62
N ARG A 38 30.39 47.74 62.85
CA ARG A 38 30.33 47.77 61.36
C ARG A 38 31.21 46.73 60.68
N LEU A 39 32.31 46.33 61.33
CA LEU A 39 33.19 45.26 60.78
C LEU A 39 32.62 43.87 61.04
N THR A 40 31.90 43.64 62.11
CA THR A 40 31.19 42.37 62.35
C THR A 40 29.94 42.22 61.45
N GLN A 41 29.19 43.30 61.23
CA GLN A 41 28.06 43.29 60.32
C GLN A 41 28.51 43.03 58.87
N LYS A 42 29.60 43.59 58.37
CA LYS A 42 30.15 43.32 57.04
C LYS A 42 30.63 41.88 56.90
N LYS A 43 31.27 41.30 57.89
CA LYS A 43 31.69 39.87 57.87
C LYS A 43 30.49 38.90 57.94
N VAL A 44 29.49 39.23 58.78
CA VAL A 44 28.25 38.40 58.80
C VAL A 44 27.48 38.50 57.46
N LEU A 45 27.37 39.70 56.91
CA LEU A 45 26.69 39.93 55.64
C LEU A 45 27.44 39.25 54.43
N SER A 46 28.78 39.30 54.49
CA SER A 46 29.61 38.59 53.48
C SER A 46 29.50 37.05 53.59
N TRP A 47 29.46 36.54 54.80
CA TRP A 47 29.30 35.11 55.08
C TRP A 47 27.92 34.61 54.72
N VAL A 48 26.86 35.37 55.01
CA VAL A 48 25.47 35.04 54.53
C VAL A 48 25.37 35.12 53.03
N ARG A 49 25.93 36.15 52.38
CA ARG A 49 25.96 36.31 50.96
C ARG A 49 26.76 35.17 50.26
N GLN A 50 27.87 34.72 50.86
CA GLN A 50 28.65 33.60 50.35
C GLN A 50 27.88 32.25 50.45
N ARG A 51 27.14 32.04 51.56
CA ARG A 51 26.29 30.85 51.71
C ARG A 51 25.11 30.86 50.75
N ILE A 52 24.49 32.01 50.51
CA ILE A 52 23.43 32.17 49.50
C ILE A 52 23.97 31.90 48.11
N LEU A 53 25.17 32.40 47.78
CA LEU A 53 25.81 32.11 46.48
C LEU A 53 26.13 30.62 46.31
N ILE A 54 26.66 29.97 47.34
CA ILE A 54 26.93 28.52 47.30
C ILE A 54 25.62 27.72 47.15
N ALA A 55 24.56 28.11 47.87
CA ALA A 55 23.25 27.48 47.76
C ALA A 55 22.64 27.68 46.33
N LEU A 56 22.80 28.86 45.74
CA LEU A 56 22.32 29.18 44.41
C LEU A 56 23.10 28.41 43.34
N VAL A 57 24.41 28.31 43.45
CA VAL A 57 25.27 27.49 42.58
C VAL A 57 24.91 25.99 42.74
N GLY A 58 24.72 25.53 43.98
CA GLY A 58 24.27 24.16 44.25
C GLY A 58 22.91 23.85 43.63
N ALA A 59 21.96 24.80 43.73
CA ALA A 59 20.64 24.65 43.07
C ALA A 59 20.72 24.62 41.52
N LEU A 60 21.60 25.48 40.94
CA LEU A 60 21.86 25.46 39.50
C LEU A 60 22.49 24.14 39.02
N VAL A 61 23.48 23.64 39.79
CA VAL A 61 24.11 22.33 39.47
C VAL A 61 23.10 21.21 39.63
N ALA A 62 22.28 21.21 40.67
CA ALA A 62 21.21 20.21 40.85
C ALA A 62 20.17 20.29 39.74
N ALA A 63 19.74 21.49 39.33
CA ALA A 63 18.84 21.69 38.20
C ALA A 63 19.47 21.23 36.87
N TYR A 64 20.76 21.49 36.65
CA TYR A 64 21.50 21.01 35.51
C TYR A 64 21.60 19.47 35.45
N ILE A 65 21.91 18.84 36.61
CA ILE A 65 21.95 17.38 36.70
C ILE A 65 20.56 16.79 36.46
N LEU A 66 19.52 17.36 37.04
CA LEU A 66 18.14 16.94 36.83
C LEU A 66 17.72 17.09 35.36
N PHE A 67 18.07 18.20 34.73
CA PHE A 67 17.85 18.44 33.33
C PHE A 67 18.62 17.43 32.45
N TRP A 68 19.89 17.16 32.79
CA TRP A 68 20.72 16.20 32.08
C TRP A 68 20.15 14.77 32.18
N VAL A 69 19.76 14.36 33.41
CA VAL A 69 19.09 13.06 33.64
C VAL A 69 17.77 13.00 32.86
N PHE A 70 16.96 14.06 32.92
CA PHE A 70 15.71 14.12 32.18
C PHE A 70 15.92 13.95 30.70
N THR A 71 16.90 14.62 30.07
CA THR A 71 17.19 14.49 28.63
C THR A 71 17.74 13.12 28.24
N GLN A 72 18.34 12.37 29.13
CA GLN A 72 18.81 11.01 28.89
C GLN A 72 17.67 9.98 28.94
N PHE A 73 16.67 10.17 29.76
CA PHE A 73 15.59 9.21 29.97
C PHE A 73 14.38 9.47 29.05
N PHE A 74 14.13 10.72 28.66
CA PHE A 74 13.00 11.07 27.79
C PHE A 74 13.46 11.24 26.36
N VAL A 75 12.99 10.36 25.48
CA VAL A 75 13.26 10.48 24.06
C VAL A 75 12.16 11.33 23.41
N PHE A 76 12.52 12.57 23.11
CA PHE A 76 11.65 13.48 22.36
C PHE A 76 12.08 13.55 20.91
N CYS A 77 11.21 13.11 19.99
CA CYS A 77 11.44 13.15 18.57
C CYS A 77 10.54 14.20 17.91
N ARG A 78 11.15 15.20 17.27
CA ARG A 78 10.46 16.21 16.45
C ARG A 78 10.44 15.84 14.98
N ASP A 79 11.30 14.92 14.56
CA ASP A 79 11.36 14.42 13.19
C ASP A 79 10.40 13.25 13.05
N ALA A 80 9.12 13.57 13.08
CA ALA A 80 8.06 12.61 12.86
C ALA A 80 6.99 13.23 11.96
N TYR A 81 6.32 12.40 11.19
CA TYR A 81 5.26 12.83 10.28
C TYR A 81 4.12 11.83 10.25
N VAL A 82 2.95 12.35 9.95
CA VAL A 82 1.72 11.57 9.78
C VAL A 82 1.73 10.90 8.41
N LYS A 83 1.45 9.61 8.36
CA LYS A 83 1.40 8.81 7.14
C LYS A 83 0.15 7.95 7.12
N THR A 84 -0.44 7.80 5.95
CA THR A 84 -1.43 6.76 5.64
C THR A 84 -1.06 6.05 4.35
N ASP A 85 -1.83 5.04 3.97
CA ASP A 85 -1.58 4.33 2.74
C ASP A 85 -2.17 5.11 1.55
N ILE A 86 -1.38 5.24 0.50
CA ILE A 86 -1.81 5.79 -0.78
C ILE A 86 -2.05 4.62 -1.71
N VAL A 87 -3.29 4.49 -2.17
CA VAL A 87 -3.69 3.45 -3.12
C VAL A 87 -3.72 4.05 -4.52
N GLU A 88 -2.82 3.58 -5.35
CA GLU A 88 -2.74 3.96 -6.75
C GLU A 88 -3.73 3.12 -7.57
N VAL A 89 -4.66 3.79 -8.24
CA VAL A 89 -5.69 3.18 -9.06
C VAL A 89 -5.32 3.33 -10.53
N ALA A 90 -5.05 2.20 -11.17
CA ALA A 90 -4.83 2.09 -12.61
C ALA A 90 -6.01 1.38 -13.26
N PRO A 91 -6.49 1.81 -14.43
CA PRO A 91 -7.51 1.10 -15.18
C PRO A 91 -6.95 -0.23 -15.69
N GLU A 92 -7.81 -1.23 -15.82
CA GLU A 92 -7.45 -2.53 -16.38
C GLU A 92 -7.63 -2.57 -17.92
N VAL A 93 -8.39 -1.60 -18.46
CA VAL A 93 -8.63 -1.45 -19.91
C VAL A 93 -8.23 -0.05 -20.37
N SER A 94 -7.88 0.08 -21.64
CA SER A 94 -7.43 1.36 -22.23
C SER A 94 -8.56 2.01 -23.02
N GLY A 95 -8.63 3.35 -22.97
CA GLY A 95 -9.61 4.11 -23.75
C GLY A 95 -9.72 5.56 -23.28
N PRO A 96 -10.53 6.39 -23.95
CA PRO A 96 -10.82 7.76 -23.54
C PRO A 96 -11.78 7.76 -22.34
N ILE A 97 -11.58 8.73 -21.43
CA ILE A 97 -12.49 8.96 -20.30
C ILE A 97 -13.75 9.65 -20.82
N LEU A 98 -14.88 8.94 -20.73
CA LEU A 98 -16.18 9.48 -21.12
C LEU A 98 -16.84 10.29 -20.01
N LYS A 99 -16.67 9.84 -18.74
CA LYS A 99 -17.19 10.51 -17.55
C LYS A 99 -16.16 10.51 -16.45
N LEU A 100 -16.07 11.62 -15.72
CA LEU A 100 -15.26 11.77 -14.53
C LEU A 100 -16.18 12.19 -13.38
N GLU A 101 -16.39 11.29 -12.40
CA GLU A 101 -17.38 11.48 -11.33
C GLU A 101 -16.75 12.09 -10.06
N VAL A 102 -15.43 12.28 -10.04
CA VAL A 102 -14.68 12.80 -8.89
C VAL A 102 -13.81 13.97 -9.28
N GLY A 103 -13.68 14.94 -8.38
CA GLY A 103 -12.79 16.08 -8.48
C GLY A 103 -11.52 15.92 -7.62
N ASP A 104 -10.65 16.92 -7.71
CA ASP A 104 -9.46 17.03 -6.87
C ASP A 104 -9.86 17.17 -5.40
N ASN A 105 -9.30 16.34 -4.52
CA ASN A 105 -9.54 16.31 -3.08
C ASN A 105 -10.96 15.87 -2.64
N ASP A 106 -11.76 15.30 -3.53
CA ASP A 106 -13.05 14.76 -3.18
C ASP A 106 -12.94 13.55 -2.23
N ARG A 107 -13.91 13.43 -1.33
CA ARG A 107 -14.03 12.26 -0.46
C ARG A 107 -14.82 11.17 -1.17
N VAL A 108 -14.26 9.98 -1.21
CA VAL A 108 -14.87 8.80 -1.81
C VAL A 108 -15.02 7.67 -0.79
N VAL A 109 -16.12 6.95 -0.91
CA VAL A 109 -16.32 5.70 -0.18
C VAL A 109 -15.82 4.52 -1.01
N ALA A 110 -15.55 3.39 -0.37
CA ALA A 110 -15.19 2.17 -1.09
C ALA A 110 -16.26 1.83 -2.14
N ASN A 111 -15.81 1.37 -3.31
CA ASN A 111 -16.65 1.03 -4.46
C ASN A 111 -17.35 2.21 -5.16
N ALA A 112 -17.11 3.47 -4.76
CA ALA A 112 -17.59 4.64 -5.49
C ALA A 112 -16.98 4.68 -6.91
N VAL A 113 -17.75 5.14 -7.90
CA VAL A 113 -17.26 5.32 -9.27
C VAL A 113 -16.31 6.52 -9.30
N LEU A 114 -15.12 6.33 -9.83
CA LEU A 114 -14.13 7.40 -10.02
C LEU A 114 -14.26 8.02 -11.41
N PHE A 115 -14.23 7.17 -12.42
CA PHE A 115 -14.42 7.58 -13.81
C PHE A 115 -14.89 6.39 -14.65
N GLN A 116 -15.42 6.71 -15.83
CA GLN A 116 -15.87 5.74 -16.80
C GLN A 116 -15.12 5.95 -18.11
N ILE A 117 -14.48 4.90 -18.59
CA ILE A 117 -13.89 4.78 -19.92
C ILE A 117 -15.04 4.57 -20.91
N ASP A 118 -14.89 5.01 -22.16
CA ASP A 118 -15.90 4.79 -23.20
C ASP A 118 -16.25 3.30 -23.33
N PRO A 119 -17.47 2.88 -22.99
CA PRO A 119 -17.88 1.49 -23.02
C PRO A 119 -18.28 1.00 -24.41
N GLU A 120 -18.47 1.89 -25.40
CA GLU A 120 -19.03 1.53 -26.69
C GLU A 120 -18.21 0.46 -27.45
N PRO A 121 -16.88 0.57 -27.55
CA PRO A 121 -16.06 -0.48 -28.18
C PRO A 121 -16.20 -1.84 -27.51
N PHE A 122 -16.26 -1.86 -26.16
CA PHE A 122 -16.40 -3.08 -25.36
C PHE A 122 -17.80 -3.69 -25.48
N GLN A 123 -18.85 -2.86 -25.61
CA GLN A 123 -20.21 -3.34 -25.88
C GLN A 123 -20.31 -4.00 -27.26
N ILE A 124 -19.65 -3.43 -28.26
CA ILE A 124 -19.57 -4.01 -29.61
C ILE A 124 -18.84 -5.34 -29.54
N ALA A 125 -17.69 -5.41 -28.85
CA ALA A 125 -16.95 -6.65 -28.68
C ALA A 125 -17.79 -7.73 -27.98
N LEU A 126 -18.49 -7.40 -26.91
CA LEU A 126 -19.39 -8.33 -26.21
C LEU A 126 -20.48 -8.86 -27.13
N ARG A 127 -21.17 -7.99 -27.89
CA ARG A 127 -22.19 -8.40 -28.84
C ARG A 127 -21.64 -9.33 -29.93
N THR A 128 -20.41 -9.08 -30.38
CA THR A 128 -19.73 -9.93 -31.37
C THR A 128 -19.50 -11.33 -30.82
N GLN A 129 -19.02 -11.44 -29.58
CA GLN A 129 -18.80 -12.75 -28.92
C GLN A 129 -20.13 -13.47 -28.63
N GLN A 130 -21.16 -12.74 -28.24
CA GLN A 130 -22.50 -13.31 -28.07
C GLN A 130 -23.06 -13.87 -29.39
N ALA A 131 -22.87 -13.19 -30.51
CA ALA A 131 -23.27 -13.68 -31.82
C ALA A 131 -22.49 -14.95 -32.21
N ALA A 132 -21.17 -15.00 -31.92
CA ALA A 132 -20.36 -16.18 -32.14
C ALA A 132 -20.82 -17.39 -31.29
N LEU A 133 -21.22 -17.16 -30.04
CA LEU A 133 -21.81 -18.21 -29.20
C LEU A 133 -23.14 -18.71 -29.75
N ALA A 134 -24.00 -17.81 -30.22
CA ALA A 134 -25.29 -18.19 -30.84
C ALA A 134 -25.06 -19.04 -32.10
N LEU A 135 -24.09 -18.72 -32.93
CA LEU A 135 -23.70 -19.51 -34.09
C LEU A 135 -23.23 -20.91 -33.67
N ALA A 136 -22.34 -21.02 -32.69
CA ALA A 136 -21.87 -22.32 -32.22
C ALA A 136 -23.00 -23.18 -31.63
N GLN A 137 -23.99 -22.58 -30.99
CA GLN A 137 -25.20 -23.27 -30.52
C GLN A 137 -26.09 -23.78 -31.69
N ALA A 138 -26.25 -22.97 -32.73
CA ALA A 138 -26.98 -23.38 -33.92
C ALA A 138 -26.27 -24.54 -34.67
N ASP A 139 -24.94 -24.54 -34.71
CA ASP A 139 -24.14 -25.63 -35.22
C ASP A 139 -24.31 -26.92 -34.39
N LEU A 140 -24.42 -26.85 -33.09
CA LEU A 140 -24.74 -28.02 -32.25
C LEU A 140 -26.10 -28.63 -32.63
N GLU A 141 -27.12 -27.80 -32.84
CA GLU A 141 -28.43 -28.30 -33.27
C GLU A 141 -28.34 -29.01 -34.63
N LYS A 142 -27.52 -28.49 -35.56
CA LYS A 142 -27.27 -29.13 -36.84
C LYS A 142 -26.63 -30.53 -36.66
N VAL A 143 -25.60 -30.61 -35.80
CA VAL A 143 -24.91 -31.87 -35.47
C VAL A 143 -25.87 -32.86 -34.81
N GLN A 144 -26.72 -32.40 -33.87
CA GLN A 144 -27.76 -33.25 -33.27
C GLN A 144 -28.73 -33.83 -34.29
N ARG A 145 -29.15 -33.05 -35.29
CA ARG A 145 -29.96 -33.55 -36.39
C ARG A 145 -29.22 -34.59 -37.26
N GLN A 146 -27.91 -34.46 -37.44
CA GLN A 146 -27.08 -35.44 -38.14
C GLN A 146 -26.99 -36.76 -37.37
N VAL A 147 -26.89 -36.69 -36.03
CA VAL A 147 -26.95 -37.92 -35.20
C VAL A 147 -28.30 -38.62 -35.35
N GLY A 148 -29.41 -37.87 -35.36
CA GLY A 148 -30.74 -38.46 -35.55
C GLY A 148 -30.89 -39.14 -36.92
N LEU A 149 -30.28 -38.59 -37.99
CA LEU A 149 -30.22 -39.21 -39.32
C LEU A 149 -29.41 -40.51 -39.26
N ALA A 150 -28.21 -40.52 -38.66
CA ALA A 150 -27.36 -41.70 -38.52
C ALA A 150 -28.02 -42.78 -37.69
N GLU A 151 -28.79 -42.45 -36.65
CA GLU A 151 -29.59 -43.39 -35.85
C GLU A 151 -30.72 -44.03 -36.67
N SER A 152 -31.44 -43.24 -37.48
CA SER A 152 -32.50 -43.74 -38.36
C SER A 152 -31.92 -44.68 -39.40
N GLN A 153 -30.72 -44.39 -39.92
CA GLN A 153 -30.03 -45.22 -40.90
C GLN A 153 -29.55 -46.53 -40.29
N LEU A 154 -29.00 -46.48 -39.05
CA LEU A 154 -28.66 -47.69 -38.32
C LEU A 154 -29.88 -48.58 -38.08
N ALA A 155 -31.00 -48.04 -37.64
CA ALA A 155 -32.23 -48.79 -37.41
C ALA A 155 -32.73 -49.48 -38.70
N ALA A 156 -32.62 -48.83 -39.85
CA ALA A 156 -32.97 -49.43 -41.17
C ALA A 156 -32.07 -50.60 -41.51
N GLN A 157 -30.73 -50.47 -41.29
CA GLN A 157 -29.79 -51.57 -41.56
C GLN A 157 -29.96 -52.75 -40.57
N GLU A 158 -30.27 -52.45 -39.32
CA GLU A 158 -30.56 -53.50 -38.32
C GLU A 158 -31.83 -54.28 -38.68
N ALA A 159 -32.86 -53.62 -39.20
CA ALA A 159 -34.06 -54.30 -39.72
C ALA A 159 -33.70 -55.22 -40.87
N THR A 160 -32.87 -54.78 -41.84
CA THR A 160 -32.41 -55.55 -42.97
C THR A 160 -31.59 -56.79 -42.53
N LEU A 161 -30.73 -56.61 -41.52
CA LEU A 161 -29.95 -57.70 -40.93
C LEU A 161 -30.85 -58.79 -40.29
N ILE A 162 -31.88 -58.36 -39.56
CA ILE A 162 -32.86 -59.27 -38.94
C ILE A 162 -33.56 -60.10 -40.02
N ASP A 163 -33.98 -59.51 -41.14
CA ASP A 163 -34.64 -60.20 -42.24
C ASP A 163 -33.68 -61.16 -42.93
N ALA A 164 -32.44 -60.77 -43.20
CA ALA A 164 -31.40 -61.61 -43.79
C ALA A 164 -31.07 -62.81 -42.86
N GLN A 165 -31.02 -62.59 -41.56
CA GLN A 165 -30.80 -63.65 -40.60
C GLN A 165 -31.94 -64.65 -40.57
N LYS A 166 -33.20 -64.21 -40.48
CA LYS A 166 -34.40 -65.09 -40.54
C LYS A 166 -34.45 -65.90 -41.82
N THR A 167 -34.05 -65.27 -42.91
CA THR A 167 -33.99 -65.95 -44.21
C THR A 167 -32.91 -67.00 -44.27
N MET A 168 -31.69 -66.67 -43.76
CA MET A 168 -30.59 -67.62 -43.65
C MET A 168 -30.97 -68.80 -42.75
N ASP A 169 -31.59 -68.57 -41.60
CA ASP A 169 -32.01 -69.60 -40.68
C ASP A 169 -33.05 -70.56 -41.33
N ARG A 170 -34.02 -70.01 -41.99
CA ARG A 170 -35.04 -70.77 -42.76
C ARG A 170 -34.38 -71.60 -43.83
N ILE A 171 -33.51 -71.08 -44.69
CA ILE A 171 -32.79 -71.80 -45.75
C ILE A 171 -31.87 -72.87 -45.15
N ALA A 172 -31.26 -72.63 -43.99
CA ALA A 172 -30.42 -73.61 -43.29
C ALA A 172 -31.25 -74.81 -42.79
N GLU A 173 -32.50 -74.63 -42.40
CA GLU A 173 -33.41 -75.70 -42.00
C GLU A 173 -33.79 -76.55 -43.24
N LEU A 174 -34.16 -75.92 -44.36
CA LEU A 174 -34.48 -76.56 -45.62
C LEU A 174 -33.26 -77.32 -46.20
N PHE A 175 -32.05 -76.78 -46.04
CA PHE A 175 -30.83 -77.43 -46.53
C PHE A 175 -30.53 -78.70 -45.71
N ARG A 176 -30.74 -78.64 -44.42
CA ARG A 176 -30.58 -79.84 -43.52
C ARG A 176 -31.61 -80.92 -43.85
N GLY A 177 -32.82 -80.55 -44.34
CA GLY A 177 -33.86 -81.46 -44.86
C GLY A 177 -33.60 -82.00 -46.25
N GLY A 178 -32.58 -81.48 -46.93
CA GLY A 178 -32.31 -81.89 -48.37
C GLY A 178 -33.22 -81.22 -49.41
N GLU A 179 -33.98 -80.19 -49.01
CA GLU A 179 -35.00 -79.53 -49.83
C GLU A 179 -34.50 -78.31 -50.63
N THR A 180 -33.20 -77.94 -50.49
CA THR A 180 -32.61 -76.78 -51.20
C THR A 180 -31.17 -77.04 -51.60
N SER A 181 -30.59 -76.22 -52.52
CA SER A 181 -29.25 -76.40 -53.06
C SER A 181 -28.19 -75.65 -52.15
N ALA A 182 -26.94 -76.19 -52.20
CA ALA A 182 -25.78 -75.55 -51.54
C ALA A 182 -25.58 -74.10 -52.03
N MET A 183 -25.80 -73.80 -53.31
CA MET A 183 -25.72 -72.49 -53.88
C MET A 183 -26.75 -71.49 -53.23
N THR A 184 -27.96 -71.98 -52.93
CA THR A 184 -28.98 -71.17 -52.27
C THR A 184 -28.58 -70.85 -50.83
N MET A 185 -28.01 -71.82 -50.08
CA MET A 185 -27.48 -71.62 -48.76
C MET A 185 -26.31 -70.65 -48.76
N ASP A 186 -25.38 -70.76 -49.73
CA ASP A 186 -24.23 -69.85 -49.83
C ASP A 186 -24.67 -68.40 -50.09
N ASN A 187 -25.69 -68.23 -50.95
CA ASN A 187 -26.28 -66.92 -51.27
C ASN A 187 -26.94 -66.34 -50.04
N ALA A 188 -27.69 -67.09 -49.25
CA ALA A 188 -28.32 -66.62 -47.98
C ALA A 188 -27.27 -66.23 -46.94
N ARG A 189 -26.19 -67.05 -46.80
CA ARG A 189 -25.06 -66.71 -45.95
C ARG A 189 -24.36 -65.42 -46.33
N LYS A 190 -24.10 -65.25 -47.64
CA LYS A 190 -23.51 -64.05 -48.24
C LYS A 190 -24.39 -62.82 -47.95
N ALA A 191 -25.70 -62.91 -48.12
CA ALA A 191 -26.64 -61.81 -47.85
C ALA A 191 -26.60 -61.42 -46.38
N TYR A 192 -26.57 -62.38 -45.43
CA TYR A 192 -26.39 -62.13 -44.00
C TYR A 192 -25.06 -61.47 -43.71
N GLN A 193 -23.96 -61.90 -44.32
CA GLN A 193 -22.64 -61.29 -44.07
C GLN A 193 -22.60 -59.83 -44.61
N VAL A 194 -23.20 -59.55 -45.77
CA VAL A 194 -23.29 -58.17 -46.27
C VAL A 194 -24.11 -57.30 -45.31
N ALA A 195 -25.34 -57.74 -44.97
CA ALA A 195 -26.16 -56.98 -44.02
C ALA A 195 -25.51 -56.75 -42.65
N SER A 196 -24.73 -57.72 -42.17
CA SER A 196 -23.92 -57.58 -40.93
C SER A 196 -22.83 -56.50 -41.10
N ALA A 197 -22.16 -56.46 -42.25
CA ALA A 197 -21.15 -55.43 -42.55
C ALA A 197 -21.78 -54.02 -42.67
N ASP A 198 -22.96 -53.93 -43.29
CA ASP A 198 -23.70 -52.66 -43.42
C ASP A 198 -24.16 -52.09 -42.08
N VAL A 199 -24.57 -52.94 -41.13
CA VAL A 199 -24.86 -52.55 -39.75
C VAL A 199 -23.61 -52.05 -39.04
N GLN A 200 -22.48 -52.72 -39.25
CA GLN A 200 -21.22 -52.24 -38.63
C GLN A 200 -20.77 -50.89 -39.16
N GLU A 201 -20.93 -50.67 -40.46
CA GLU A 201 -20.69 -49.35 -41.08
C GLU A 201 -21.60 -48.28 -40.50
N ALA A 202 -22.92 -48.54 -40.40
CA ALA A 202 -23.87 -47.60 -39.84
C ALA A 202 -23.60 -47.29 -38.38
N ARG A 203 -23.14 -48.29 -37.58
CA ARG A 203 -22.70 -48.07 -36.18
C ARG A 203 -21.49 -47.18 -36.08
N SER A 204 -20.54 -47.37 -36.99
CA SER A 204 -19.35 -46.53 -37.04
C SER A 204 -19.70 -45.09 -37.45
N ALA A 205 -20.60 -44.92 -38.43
CA ALA A 205 -21.10 -43.59 -38.84
C ALA A 205 -21.81 -42.85 -37.66
N ARG A 206 -22.66 -43.59 -36.92
CA ARG A 206 -23.30 -43.03 -35.69
C ARG A 206 -22.27 -42.65 -34.63
N ALA A 207 -21.23 -43.45 -34.39
CA ALA A 207 -20.19 -43.18 -33.44
C ALA A 207 -19.41 -41.89 -33.80
N VAL A 208 -19.10 -41.67 -35.06
CA VAL A 208 -18.49 -40.44 -35.58
C VAL A 208 -19.41 -39.23 -35.35
N ALA A 209 -20.70 -39.33 -35.65
CA ALA A 209 -21.65 -38.27 -35.46
C ALA A 209 -21.81 -37.91 -33.96
N LEU A 210 -21.78 -38.89 -33.06
CA LEU A 210 -21.80 -38.66 -31.61
C LEU A 210 -20.51 -37.97 -31.11
N GLN A 211 -19.35 -38.32 -31.69
CA GLN A 211 -18.10 -37.66 -31.34
C GLN A 211 -18.11 -36.18 -31.76
N GLU A 212 -18.77 -35.83 -32.86
CA GLU A 212 -18.93 -34.45 -33.30
C GLU A 212 -19.71 -33.59 -32.33
N ILE A 213 -20.71 -34.15 -31.61
CA ILE A 213 -21.38 -33.46 -30.51
C ILE A 213 -20.39 -33.04 -29.40
N VAL A 214 -19.45 -33.92 -29.05
CA VAL A 214 -18.42 -33.62 -28.04
C VAL A 214 -17.52 -32.51 -28.51
N VAL A 215 -17.11 -32.53 -29.78
CA VAL A 215 -16.29 -31.47 -30.36
C VAL A 215 -17.02 -30.15 -30.37
N GLN A 216 -18.29 -30.14 -30.79
CA GLN A 216 -19.11 -28.92 -30.81
C GLN A 216 -19.39 -28.41 -29.41
N GLY A 217 -19.53 -29.27 -28.40
CA GLY A 217 -19.61 -28.90 -26.98
C GLY A 217 -18.36 -28.15 -26.53
N ALA A 218 -17.17 -28.55 -26.97
CA ALA A 218 -15.92 -27.84 -26.67
C ALA A 218 -15.87 -26.46 -27.36
N VAL A 219 -16.35 -26.35 -28.60
CA VAL A 219 -16.46 -25.05 -29.29
C VAL A 219 -17.40 -24.08 -28.57
N ILE A 220 -18.54 -24.58 -28.08
CA ILE A 220 -19.48 -23.76 -27.27
C ILE A 220 -18.81 -23.30 -25.99
N SER A 221 -18.10 -24.17 -25.27
CA SER A 221 -17.39 -23.80 -24.04
C SER A 221 -16.34 -22.71 -24.33
N GLN A 222 -15.63 -22.80 -25.45
CA GLN A 222 -14.69 -21.75 -25.86
C GLN A 222 -15.41 -20.44 -26.18
N ALA A 223 -16.53 -20.46 -26.87
CA ALA A 223 -17.31 -19.26 -27.16
C ALA A 223 -17.86 -18.61 -25.88
N GLN A 224 -18.32 -19.43 -24.93
CA GLN A 224 -18.76 -18.95 -23.62
C GLN A 224 -17.63 -18.24 -22.85
N ALA A 225 -16.42 -18.79 -22.86
CA ALA A 225 -15.26 -18.16 -22.25
C ALA A 225 -14.95 -16.79 -22.86
N ARG A 226 -15.04 -16.65 -24.19
CA ARG A 226 -14.85 -15.37 -24.89
C ARG A 226 -15.92 -14.34 -24.55
N VAL A 227 -17.18 -14.77 -24.40
CA VAL A 227 -18.26 -13.89 -23.94
C VAL A 227 -17.96 -13.40 -22.52
N ALA A 228 -17.51 -14.29 -21.61
CA ALA A 228 -17.15 -13.93 -20.25
C ALA A 228 -15.97 -12.95 -20.18
N GLU A 229 -14.98 -13.11 -21.07
CA GLU A 229 -13.84 -12.19 -21.20
C GLU A 229 -14.30 -10.80 -21.66
N ALA A 230 -15.09 -10.71 -22.72
CA ALA A 230 -15.62 -9.43 -23.23
C ALA A 230 -16.53 -8.73 -22.21
N ASP A 231 -17.33 -9.48 -21.44
CA ASP A 231 -18.16 -8.95 -20.36
C ASP A 231 -17.31 -8.45 -19.18
N PHE A 232 -16.23 -9.15 -18.84
CA PHE A 232 -15.26 -8.70 -17.84
C PHE A 232 -14.62 -7.38 -18.27
N GLU A 233 -14.12 -7.26 -19.49
CA GLU A 233 -13.54 -6.02 -20.02
C GLU A 233 -14.55 -4.86 -19.99
N LEU A 234 -15.80 -5.11 -20.37
CA LEU A 234 -16.86 -4.10 -20.30
C LEU A 234 -17.10 -3.62 -18.86
N ARG A 235 -17.12 -4.54 -17.87
CA ARG A 235 -17.23 -4.14 -16.46
C ARG A 235 -16.05 -3.29 -16.01
N LYS A 236 -14.85 -3.55 -16.53
CA LYS A 236 -13.61 -2.82 -16.19
C LYS A 236 -13.54 -1.42 -16.80
N THR A 237 -14.44 -1.06 -17.72
CA THR A 237 -14.58 0.34 -18.18
C THR A 237 -15.03 1.29 -17.07
N THR A 238 -15.70 0.78 -16.03
CA THR A 238 -16.09 1.55 -14.85
C THR A 238 -15.08 1.36 -13.75
N VAL A 239 -14.21 2.35 -13.55
CA VAL A 239 -13.17 2.31 -12.53
C VAL A 239 -13.72 2.81 -11.21
N ARG A 240 -13.52 2.02 -10.14
CA ARG A 240 -14.06 2.28 -8.80
C ARG A 240 -12.97 2.39 -7.75
N ALA A 241 -13.29 3.11 -6.67
CA ALA A 241 -12.42 3.26 -5.51
C ALA A 241 -12.27 1.92 -4.75
N PRO A 242 -11.06 1.37 -4.59
CA PRO A 242 -10.86 0.13 -3.83
C PRO A 242 -10.96 0.34 -2.32
N VAL A 243 -10.70 1.56 -1.83
CA VAL A 243 -10.72 1.92 -0.41
C VAL A 243 -11.44 3.25 -0.21
N PRO A 244 -11.99 3.51 0.97
CA PRO A 244 -12.51 4.83 1.30
C PRO A 244 -11.34 5.81 1.54
N GLY A 245 -11.50 7.06 1.12
CA GLY A 245 -10.43 8.04 1.29
C GLY A 245 -10.68 9.36 0.58
N GLN A 246 -9.61 10.09 0.35
CA GLN A 246 -9.61 11.35 -0.38
C GLN A 246 -8.82 11.19 -1.68
N VAL A 247 -9.41 11.63 -2.78
CA VAL A 247 -8.76 11.63 -4.09
C VAL A 247 -7.60 12.63 -4.09
N ALA A 248 -6.40 12.18 -4.43
CA ALA A 248 -5.26 13.05 -4.65
C ALA A 248 -5.47 13.91 -5.93
N PRO A 249 -4.71 15.01 -6.13
CA PRO A 249 -4.84 15.82 -7.33
C PRO A 249 -4.78 14.98 -8.60
N LEU A 250 -5.83 15.09 -9.41
CA LEU A 250 -6.05 14.26 -10.59
C LEU A 250 -5.07 14.61 -11.71
N LYS A 251 -4.39 13.60 -12.23
CA LYS A 251 -3.54 13.71 -13.43
C LYS A 251 -4.32 13.58 -14.72
N VAL A 252 -5.55 13.09 -14.65
CA VAL A 252 -6.43 12.83 -15.79
C VAL A 252 -7.59 13.83 -15.86
N ARG A 253 -8.13 14.04 -17.04
CA ARG A 253 -9.25 14.96 -17.30
C ARG A 253 -10.25 14.27 -18.24
N LEU A 254 -11.47 14.80 -18.28
CA LEU A 254 -12.50 14.34 -19.22
C LEU A 254 -11.95 14.37 -20.66
N GLY A 255 -12.16 13.29 -21.40
CA GLY A 255 -11.63 13.12 -22.76
C GLY A 255 -10.17 12.68 -22.84
N ALA A 256 -9.45 12.60 -21.73
CA ALA A 256 -8.07 12.08 -21.71
C ALA A 256 -8.07 10.57 -22.01
N TYR A 257 -7.06 10.13 -22.74
CA TYR A 257 -6.84 8.71 -22.99
C TYR A 257 -6.05 8.10 -21.84
N VAL A 258 -6.56 7.01 -21.27
CA VAL A 258 -5.88 6.22 -20.24
C VAL A 258 -5.45 4.87 -20.77
N SER A 259 -4.31 4.40 -20.30
CA SER A 259 -3.76 3.10 -20.68
C SER A 259 -3.85 2.11 -19.52
N SER A 260 -4.12 0.85 -19.82
CA SER A 260 -4.14 -0.23 -18.83
C SER A 260 -2.82 -0.30 -18.06
N GLY A 261 -2.91 -0.45 -16.74
CA GLY A 261 -1.76 -0.54 -15.83
C GLY A 261 -1.05 0.78 -15.50
N VAL A 262 -1.47 1.91 -16.12
CA VAL A 262 -0.91 3.23 -15.81
C VAL A 262 -1.77 3.92 -14.75
N VAL A 263 -1.15 4.39 -13.67
CA VAL A 263 -1.86 5.06 -12.57
C VAL A 263 -2.57 6.31 -13.07
N ALA A 264 -3.90 6.31 -12.96
CA ALA A 264 -4.76 7.42 -13.36
C ALA A 264 -5.18 8.29 -12.16
N VAL A 265 -5.49 7.66 -11.04
CA VAL A 265 -5.97 8.31 -9.81
C VAL A 265 -5.24 7.69 -8.62
N ALA A 266 -4.89 8.52 -7.63
CA ALA A 266 -4.39 8.04 -6.34
C ALA A 266 -5.41 8.41 -5.25
N ILE A 267 -5.60 7.51 -4.28
CA ILE A 267 -6.51 7.70 -3.15
C ILE A 267 -5.69 7.64 -1.88
N ILE A 268 -5.76 8.71 -1.09
CA ILE A 268 -5.21 8.78 0.26
C ILE A 268 -6.24 8.11 1.18
N SER A 269 -5.91 6.93 1.70
CA SER A 269 -6.83 6.16 2.52
C SER A 269 -7.25 6.93 3.78
N SER A 270 -8.53 6.86 4.12
CA SER A 270 -9.03 7.36 5.41
C SER A 270 -8.69 6.45 6.59
N GLU A 271 -8.19 5.25 6.31
CA GLU A 271 -7.85 4.23 7.31
C GLU A 271 -6.33 4.01 7.38
N GLY A 272 -5.86 3.40 8.47
CA GLY A 272 -4.46 3.03 8.58
C GLY A 272 -3.51 4.20 8.87
N TRP A 273 -4.03 5.30 9.44
CA TRP A 273 -3.22 6.44 9.84
C TRP A 273 -2.20 6.04 10.90
N ARG A 274 -0.96 6.48 10.70
CA ARG A 274 0.17 6.23 11.59
C ARG A 274 1.11 7.42 11.63
N VAL A 275 1.85 7.55 12.72
CA VAL A 275 2.97 8.47 12.81
C VAL A 275 4.25 7.69 12.56
N VAL A 276 5.08 8.19 11.67
CA VAL A 276 6.43 7.68 11.43
C VAL A 276 7.41 8.61 12.13
N ALA A 277 8.07 8.12 13.17
CA ALA A 277 9.08 8.86 13.92
C ALA A 277 10.48 8.40 13.51
N ASN A 278 11.31 9.32 13.04
CA ASN A 278 12.68 9.05 12.64
C ASN A 278 13.62 9.16 13.86
N LEU A 279 13.86 8.05 14.53
CA LEU A 279 14.67 7.99 15.74
C LEU A 279 16.15 7.71 15.44
N PRO A 280 17.10 8.40 16.10
CA PRO A 280 18.51 8.05 16.02
C PRO A 280 18.75 6.66 16.64
N GLU A 281 19.72 5.90 16.11
CA GLU A 281 20.04 4.53 16.50
C GLU A 281 20.17 4.32 18.02
N ARG A 282 20.81 5.26 18.70
CA ARG A 282 20.99 5.22 20.17
C ARG A 282 19.67 5.13 20.94
N ASN A 283 18.58 5.67 20.38
CA ASN A 283 17.26 5.74 21.02
C ASN A 283 16.40 4.50 20.70
N LEU A 284 16.89 3.60 19.85
CA LEU A 284 16.22 2.33 19.56
C LEU A 284 16.54 1.24 20.58
N LEU A 285 17.63 1.39 21.34
CA LEU A 285 18.03 0.44 22.38
C LEU A 285 16.93 0.33 23.43
N GLY A 286 16.36 -0.87 23.59
CA GLY A 286 15.28 -1.13 24.53
C GLY A 286 13.88 -0.78 24.07
N LEU A 287 13.72 -0.28 22.83
CA LEU A 287 12.41 -0.04 22.24
C LEU A 287 11.79 -1.37 21.80
N LYS A 288 10.53 -1.60 22.16
CA LYS A 288 9.80 -2.82 21.81
C LYS A 288 8.50 -2.49 21.09
N VAL A 289 8.11 -3.33 20.14
CA VAL A 289 6.79 -3.29 19.52
C VAL A 289 5.72 -3.49 20.58
N GLY A 290 4.60 -2.77 20.46
CA GLY A 290 3.51 -2.77 21.44
C GLY A 290 3.69 -1.77 22.59
N ARG A 291 4.83 -1.07 22.68
CA ARG A 291 5.06 -0.05 23.69
C ARG A 291 4.17 1.18 23.46
N LYS A 292 3.60 1.71 24.52
CA LYS A 292 2.83 2.95 24.50
C LYS A 292 3.74 4.16 24.38
N VAL A 293 3.40 5.08 23.51
CA VAL A 293 4.10 6.33 23.26
C VAL A 293 3.09 7.46 23.20
N TRP A 294 3.55 8.68 23.44
CA TRP A 294 2.72 9.87 23.32
C TRP A 294 3.10 10.60 22.04
N TYR A 295 2.12 11.03 21.28
CA TYR A 295 2.33 11.83 20.09
C TYR A 295 1.45 13.07 20.08
N SER A 296 1.91 14.12 19.44
CA SER A 296 1.12 15.28 19.09
C SER A 296 1.31 15.59 17.61
N VAL A 297 0.29 16.11 16.97
CA VAL A 297 0.31 16.53 15.56
C VAL A 297 0.40 18.04 15.50
N SER A 298 1.13 18.60 14.53
CA SER A 298 1.34 20.04 14.44
C SER A 298 0.06 20.85 14.28
N SER A 299 -1.04 20.23 13.81
CA SER A 299 -2.37 20.84 13.81
C SER A 299 -2.94 21.08 15.21
N ASP A 300 -2.51 20.31 16.23
CA ASP A 300 -2.88 20.48 17.64
C ASP A 300 -1.67 20.14 18.54
N PRO A 301 -0.68 21.04 18.65
CA PRO A 301 0.59 20.76 19.29
C PRO A 301 0.50 20.61 20.82
N TRP A 302 -0.58 21.07 21.43
CA TRP A 302 -0.77 21.05 22.88
C TRP A 302 -1.54 19.83 23.38
N ARG A 303 -2.13 19.04 22.48
CA ARG A 303 -2.80 17.78 22.83
C ARG A 303 -1.95 16.58 22.51
N PHE A 304 -1.59 15.85 23.54
CA PHE A 304 -0.86 14.60 23.43
C PHE A 304 -1.84 13.43 23.42
N HIS A 305 -1.71 12.59 22.42
CA HIS A 305 -2.48 11.36 22.28
C HIS A 305 -1.60 10.15 22.55
N GLN A 306 -2.20 9.06 23.01
CA GLN A 306 -1.49 7.82 23.25
C GLN A 306 -1.56 6.95 22.00
N GLY A 307 -0.39 6.57 21.48
CA GLY A 307 -0.22 5.59 20.42
C GLY A 307 0.55 4.37 20.89
N THR A 308 0.65 3.37 20.02
CA THR A 308 1.43 2.15 20.26
C THR A 308 2.43 1.94 19.14
N ILE A 309 3.66 1.54 19.48
CA ILE A 309 4.66 1.18 18.46
C ILE A 309 4.20 -0.05 17.72
N ARG A 310 3.96 0.12 16.41
CA ARG A 310 3.55 -0.93 15.48
C ARG A 310 4.75 -1.70 14.94
N SER A 311 5.75 -0.96 14.49
CA SER A 311 6.96 -1.55 13.90
C SER A 311 8.17 -0.66 14.10
N ILE A 312 9.35 -1.27 14.09
CA ILE A 312 10.65 -0.62 14.15
C ILE A 312 11.43 -1.11 12.93
N SER A 313 11.79 -0.18 12.03
CA SER A 313 12.57 -0.55 10.87
C SER A 313 13.99 -0.94 11.26
N THR A 314 14.41 -2.14 10.88
CA THR A 314 15.76 -2.66 11.12
C THR A 314 16.77 -2.28 10.03
N GLY A 315 16.29 -1.68 8.93
CA GLY A 315 17.13 -1.28 7.80
C GLY A 315 16.67 0.00 7.15
N ILE A 316 17.62 0.77 6.64
CA ILE A 316 17.40 1.96 5.81
C ILE A 316 18.23 1.87 4.54
N SER A 317 17.72 2.38 3.42
CA SER A 317 18.52 2.51 2.18
C SER A 317 19.56 3.62 2.33
N ARG A 318 20.75 3.38 1.78
CA ARG A 318 21.86 4.34 1.80
C ARG A 318 22.01 5.13 0.51
N SER A 319 21.34 4.73 -0.55
CA SER A 319 21.37 5.39 -1.85
C SER A 319 19.96 5.53 -2.40
N SER A 320 19.70 6.64 -3.08
CA SER A 320 18.41 6.95 -3.69
C SER A 320 18.00 6.02 -4.86
N GLY A 321 18.87 5.11 -5.28
CA GLY A 321 18.65 4.24 -6.43
C GLY A 321 18.68 2.74 -6.16
N SER A 322 18.98 2.30 -4.94
CA SER A 322 19.11 0.87 -4.64
C SER A 322 17.92 0.38 -3.83
N LEU A 323 17.21 -0.62 -4.38
CA LEU A 323 16.14 -1.39 -3.74
C LEU A 323 14.99 -0.51 -3.19
N GLN A 324 13.95 -0.35 -3.98
CA GLN A 324 12.66 0.26 -3.57
C GLN A 324 12.00 -0.43 -2.35
N ALA A 325 12.60 -1.51 -1.84
CA ALA A 325 12.11 -2.29 -0.71
C ALA A 325 12.45 -1.68 0.67
N LEU A 326 13.39 -0.72 0.76
CA LEU A 326 13.77 -0.10 2.02
C LEU A 326 13.47 1.40 2.03
N PRO A 327 12.99 1.94 3.15
CA PRO A 327 12.76 3.39 3.27
C PRO A 327 14.08 4.15 3.05
N TYR A 328 14.05 5.09 2.11
CA TYR A 328 15.17 5.98 1.83
C TYR A 328 15.19 7.11 2.86
N VAL A 329 16.35 7.32 3.46
CA VAL A 329 16.60 8.46 4.34
C VAL A 329 17.72 9.28 3.71
N GLU A 330 17.40 10.51 3.32
CA GLU A 330 18.32 11.42 2.67
C GLU A 330 19.57 11.63 3.55
N PRO A 331 20.79 11.45 3.01
CA PRO A 331 22.00 11.73 3.76
C PRO A 331 22.13 13.25 3.96
N ALA A 332 22.27 13.71 5.19
CA ALA A 332 22.63 15.09 5.47
C ALA A 332 24.03 15.36 4.87
N VAL A 333 24.11 16.28 3.92
CA VAL A 333 25.32 16.71 3.21
C VAL A 333 26.02 17.82 3.97
N ASP A 334 26.04 17.74 5.30
CA ASP A 334 26.67 18.74 6.15
C ASP A 334 28.04 18.28 6.64
N TRP A 335 28.95 19.22 6.82
CA TRP A 335 30.26 19.03 7.44
C TRP A 335 30.19 18.37 8.83
N ILE A 336 29.01 18.37 9.48
CA ILE A 336 28.70 17.64 10.70
C ILE A 336 27.94 16.36 10.31
N ARG A 337 28.48 15.18 10.61
CA ARG A 337 27.79 13.89 10.45
C ARG A 337 26.65 13.79 11.43
N LEU A 338 25.44 14.04 10.97
CA LEU A 338 24.24 13.76 11.74
C LEU A 338 24.07 12.26 11.95
N PRO A 339 23.66 11.81 13.14
CA PRO A 339 23.40 10.41 13.40
C PRO A 339 22.26 9.92 12.49
N ARG A 340 22.41 8.70 11.97
CA ARG A 340 21.38 8.07 11.13
C ARG A 340 20.12 7.84 11.93
N ARG A 341 18.97 7.97 11.25
CA ARG A 341 17.67 7.82 11.83
C ARG A 341 16.97 6.62 11.22
N PHE A 342 16.25 5.90 12.06
CA PHE A 342 15.47 4.74 11.68
C PHE A 342 14.00 5.04 11.88
N PRO A 343 13.14 4.79 10.90
CA PRO A 343 11.71 5.03 11.04
C PRO A 343 11.09 4.01 11.99
N VAL A 344 10.33 4.53 12.93
CA VAL A 344 9.50 3.77 13.86
C VAL A 344 8.05 4.15 13.58
N GLU A 345 7.23 3.16 13.24
CA GLU A 345 5.82 3.36 12.98
C GLU A 345 5.01 3.24 14.27
N ILE A 346 4.16 4.20 14.49
CA ILE A 346 3.31 4.32 15.66
C ILE A 346 1.86 4.32 15.19
N ASP A 347 1.09 3.36 15.66
CA ASP A 347 -0.34 3.30 15.44
C ASP A 347 -1.04 4.33 16.31
N LEU A 348 -1.88 5.14 15.71
CA LEU A 348 -2.54 6.26 16.36
C LEU A 348 -3.73 5.83 17.24
N GLY A 349 -4.17 4.58 17.16
CA GLY A 349 -5.35 4.09 17.87
C GLY A 349 -6.63 4.78 17.40
N LYS A 350 -7.59 4.93 18.32
CA LYS A 350 -8.83 5.66 18.02
C LYS A 350 -8.57 7.16 18.03
N LEU A 351 -8.63 7.77 16.86
CA LEU A 351 -8.55 9.22 16.70
C LEU A 351 -9.84 9.86 17.21
N PRO A 352 -9.75 11.05 17.86
CA PRO A 352 -10.92 11.86 18.13
C PRO A 352 -11.60 12.29 16.82
N GLU A 353 -12.92 12.29 16.77
CA GLU A 353 -13.70 12.62 15.57
C GLU A 353 -13.45 14.00 14.97
N PHE A 354 -12.78 14.88 15.71
CA PHE A 354 -12.52 16.29 15.32
C PHE A 354 -11.14 16.52 14.68
N GLN A 355 -10.28 15.50 14.63
CA GLN A 355 -8.91 15.70 14.17
C GLN A 355 -8.77 15.31 12.70
N GLN A 356 -8.73 16.30 11.83
CA GLN A 356 -8.35 16.07 10.43
C GLN A 356 -6.85 15.82 10.38
N LEU A 357 -6.46 14.64 9.92
CA LEU A 357 -5.07 14.29 9.66
C LEU A 357 -4.75 14.56 8.19
N TYR A 358 -3.57 15.08 7.97
CA TYR A 358 -3.05 15.32 6.63
C TYR A 358 -1.83 14.44 6.39
N GLN A 359 -1.76 13.82 5.23
CA GLN A 359 -0.60 13.05 4.78
C GLN A 359 0.63 13.97 4.74
N GLY A 360 1.71 13.56 5.44
CA GLY A 360 2.94 14.34 5.50
C GLY A 360 2.93 15.46 6.55
N ALA A 361 1.85 15.63 7.33
CA ALA A 361 1.83 16.62 8.40
C ALA A 361 2.87 16.30 9.48
N ASP A 362 3.56 17.32 10.00
CA ASP A 362 4.54 17.16 11.05
C ASP A 362 3.89 16.67 12.35
N ALA A 363 4.62 15.83 13.05
CA ALA A 363 4.25 15.31 14.36
C ALA A 363 5.43 15.35 15.33
N SER A 364 5.14 15.26 16.60
CA SER A 364 6.14 15.10 17.66
C SER A 364 5.83 13.85 18.47
N VAL A 365 6.84 13.10 18.83
CA VAL A 365 6.70 11.84 19.59
C VAL A 365 7.51 11.91 20.85
N LEU A 366 6.88 11.57 21.96
CA LEU A 366 7.51 11.43 23.29
C LEU A 366 7.45 9.98 23.74
N ILE A 367 8.61 9.40 23.95
CA ILE A 367 8.76 8.04 24.44
C ILE A 367 9.23 8.10 25.88
N LEU A 368 8.39 7.60 26.80
CA LEU A 368 8.70 7.54 28.22
C LEU A 368 9.64 6.36 28.53
N PRO A 369 10.56 6.47 29.49
CA PRO A 369 11.39 5.35 29.91
C PRO A 369 10.55 4.22 30.51
N ASP A 370 10.97 2.98 30.28
CA ASP A 370 10.44 1.82 31.00
C ASP A 370 11.17 1.73 32.34
N PHE A 371 10.54 2.21 33.40
CA PHE A 371 10.97 1.87 34.74
C PHE A 371 10.48 0.45 35.07
N LYS A 372 11.32 -0.55 34.77
CA LYS A 372 11.19 -1.90 35.32
C LYS A 372 12.07 -2.03 36.54
#